data_19a88d27c7b6a3e8bc8081a0b26d81fe
#
_entry.id   19a88d27c7b6a3e8bc8081a0b26d81fe
#
_cell.length_a   1.000
_cell.length_b   1.000
_cell.length_c   1.000
_cell.angle_alpha   90.00
_cell.angle_beta   90.00
_cell.angle_gamma   90.00
#
_symmetry.space_group_name_H-M   'P 1'
#
loop_
_entity.id
_entity.type
_entity.pdbx_description
1 polymer ?
#
loop_
_entity_poly.entity_id
_entity_poly.type
_entity_poly.pdbx_seq_one_letter_code
_entity_poly.pdbx_strand_id
1 'polypeptide(L)'
;MKIAITGHTSGLGKACFDYYNNIPTIKVKGFSRTSGFDITDPTSIITHMSNFQYDVFINNAYDGFAQVNLLYELIKVFKGRIVNISSNSSDGIKNKVWPYSIHKSALDKASQQLFHNGYNVSNIKFGWLNTDRVEHIDESKIDLFDAVNTVDYVVNNINRIETITVLPTGKY
;
A
#
# COMPACT_ATOMS: atom_id res chain seq x y z
N MET A 1 -17.58 7.44 -1.77
CA MET A 1 -16.13 7.47 -1.49
C MET A 1 -15.36 7.31 -2.79
N LYS A 2 -14.23 8.01 -2.94
CA LYS A 2 -13.33 7.88 -4.10
C LYS A 2 -11.96 7.38 -3.64
N ILE A 3 -11.49 6.29 -4.22
CA ILE A 3 -10.23 5.60 -3.85
C ILE A 3 -9.28 5.60 -5.04
N ALA A 4 -8.03 5.93 -4.80
CA ALA A 4 -6.92 5.80 -5.74
C ALA A 4 -5.98 4.68 -5.28
N ILE A 5 -5.51 3.83 -6.21
CA ILE A 5 -4.67 2.66 -5.90
C ILE A 5 -3.50 2.57 -6.87
N THR A 6 -2.27 2.49 -6.38
CA THR A 6 -1.11 2.16 -7.22
C THR A 6 -0.90 0.65 -7.34
N GLY A 7 -0.49 0.17 -8.53
CA GLY A 7 -0.22 -1.25 -8.78
C GLY A 7 -1.47 -2.12 -8.85
N HIS A 8 -2.56 -1.58 -9.41
CA HIS A 8 -3.88 -2.22 -9.49
C HIS A 8 -4.00 -3.37 -10.51
N THR A 9 -2.92 -3.75 -11.17
CA THR A 9 -2.96 -4.76 -12.25
C THR A 9 -2.58 -6.16 -11.82
N SER A 10 -2.06 -6.35 -10.60
CA SER A 10 -1.65 -7.66 -10.08
C SER A 10 -1.67 -7.71 -8.55
N GLY A 11 -1.65 -8.93 -8.00
CA GLY A 11 -1.53 -9.20 -6.56
C GLY A 11 -2.56 -8.45 -5.72
N LEU A 12 -2.14 -7.95 -4.55
CA LEU A 12 -3.03 -7.26 -3.61
C LEU A 12 -3.65 -6.00 -4.22
N GLY A 13 -2.88 -5.23 -5.02
CA GLY A 13 -3.42 -4.03 -5.65
C GLY A 13 -4.59 -4.32 -6.59
N LYS A 14 -4.52 -5.43 -7.36
CA LYS A 14 -5.63 -5.90 -8.19
C LYS A 14 -6.81 -6.36 -7.32
N ALA A 15 -6.55 -7.15 -6.30
CA ALA A 15 -7.61 -7.65 -5.41
C ALA A 15 -8.37 -6.49 -4.73
N CYS A 16 -7.66 -5.48 -4.22
CA CYS A 16 -8.28 -4.27 -3.68
C CYS A 16 -9.07 -3.49 -4.75
N PHE A 17 -8.51 -3.35 -5.96
CA PHE A 17 -9.19 -2.65 -7.04
C PHE A 17 -10.50 -3.34 -7.40
N ASP A 18 -10.48 -4.66 -7.61
CA ASP A 18 -11.66 -5.44 -7.95
C ASP A 18 -12.71 -5.40 -6.82
N TYR A 19 -12.29 -5.51 -5.57
CA TYR A 19 -13.16 -5.40 -4.40
C TYR A 19 -13.92 -4.07 -4.38
N TYR A 20 -13.20 -2.94 -4.43
CA TYR A 20 -13.84 -1.62 -4.38
C TYR A 20 -14.65 -1.30 -5.64
N ASN A 21 -14.24 -1.79 -6.80
CA ASN A 21 -14.97 -1.58 -8.06
C ASN A 21 -16.35 -2.28 -8.08
N ASN A 22 -16.52 -3.32 -7.25
CA ASN A 22 -17.80 -4.02 -7.08
C ASN A 22 -18.75 -3.34 -6.08
N ILE A 23 -18.32 -2.27 -5.40
CA ILE A 23 -19.15 -1.53 -4.45
C ILE A 23 -19.77 -0.31 -5.15
N PRO A 24 -21.09 -0.26 -5.39
CA PRO A 24 -21.70 0.80 -6.23
C PRO A 24 -21.50 2.23 -5.73
N THR A 25 -21.28 2.41 -4.42
CA THR A 25 -21.07 3.72 -3.80
C THR A 25 -19.62 4.19 -3.81
N ILE A 26 -18.69 3.37 -4.31
CA ILE A 26 -17.26 3.66 -4.38
C ILE A 26 -16.86 3.86 -5.84
N LYS A 27 -16.05 4.91 -6.09
CA LYS A 27 -15.37 5.11 -7.36
C LYS A 27 -13.89 4.83 -7.14
N VAL A 28 -13.35 3.85 -7.87
CA VAL A 28 -11.94 3.47 -7.76
C VAL A 28 -11.17 3.88 -9.02
N LYS A 29 -9.96 4.41 -8.84
CA LYS A 29 -9.00 4.72 -9.90
C LYS A 29 -7.71 3.96 -9.67
N GLY A 30 -7.32 3.16 -10.65
CA GLY A 30 -6.03 2.46 -10.62
C GLY A 30 -4.94 3.23 -11.35
N PHE A 31 -3.74 3.23 -10.78
CA PHE A 31 -2.51 3.76 -11.35
C PHE A 31 -1.51 2.63 -11.58
N SER A 32 -1.01 2.48 -12.81
CA SER A 32 0.00 1.50 -13.18
C SER A 32 0.77 1.97 -14.42
N ARG A 33 1.93 1.38 -14.65
CA ARG A 33 2.73 1.67 -15.86
C ARG A 33 1.93 1.41 -17.14
N THR A 34 1.14 0.37 -17.18
CA THR A 34 0.29 0.04 -18.33
C THR A 34 -0.82 1.06 -18.56
N SER A 35 -1.18 1.86 -17.57
CA SER A 35 -2.14 2.96 -17.68
C SER A 35 -1.49 4.35 -17.72
N GLY A 36 -0.17 4.42 -17.96
CA GLY A 36 0.58 5.66 -18.11
C GLY A 36 1.02 6.33 -16.80
N PHE A 37 1.01 5.58 -15.70
CA PHE A 37 1.39 6.09 -14.37
C PHE A 37 2.52 5.24 -13.79
N ASP A 38 3.70 5.82 -13.64
CA ASP A 38 4.86 5.16 -13.04
C ASP A 38 5.20 5.80 -11.68
N ILE A 39 5.37 4.98 -10.64
CA ILE A 39 5.76 5.49 -9.32
C ILE A 39 7.22 5.95 -9.26
N THR A 40 8.06 5.54 -10.22
CA THR A 40 9.47 6.01 -10.33
C THR A 40 9.56 7.43 -10.88
N ASP A 41 8.53 7.86 -11.64
CA ASP A 41 8.27 9.26 -11.98
C ASP A 41 6.84 9.61 -11.53
N PRO A 42 6.65 10.07 -10.31
CA PRO A 42 5.32 10.29 -9.74
C PRO A 42 4.58 11.51 -10.33
N THR A 43 5.19 12.27 -11.22
CA THR A 43 4.64 13.54 -11.75
C THR A 43 3.21 13.39 -12.27
N SER A 44 2.94 12.36 -13.06
CA SER A 44 1.61 12.10 -13.62
C SER A 44 0.58 11.75 -12.53
N ILE A 45 0.97 10.98 -11.52
CA ILE A 45 0.13 10.62 -10.37
C ILE A 45 -0.18 11.89 -9.56
N ILE A 46 0.83 12.68 -9.23
CA ILE A 46 0.68 13.90 -8.43
C ILE A 46 -0.19 14.93 -9.15
N THR A 47 0.04 15.13 -10.45
CA THR A 47 -0.81 16.00 -11.28
C THR A 47 -2.27 15.53 -11.27
N HIS A 48 -2.49 14.23 -11.40
CA HIS A 48 -3.83 13.67 -11.34
C HIS A 48 -4.48 13.88 -9.95
N MET A 49 -3.73 13.60 -8.86
CA MET A 49 -4.22 13.77 -7.49
C MET A 49 -4.51 15.24 -7.15
N SER A 50 -3.79 16.18 -7.74
CA SER A 50 -4.06 17.62 -7.59
C SER A 50 -5.32 18.09 -8.31
N ASN A 51 -5.67 17.47 -9.44
CA ASN A 51 -6.79 17.85 -10.28
C ASN A 51 -8.10 17.15 -9.91
N PHE A 52 -8.03 16.02 -9.20
CA PHE A 52 -9.21 15.24 -8.85
C PHE A 52 -9.25 14.97 -7.34
N GLN A 53 -10.42 15.11 -6.76
CA GLN A 53 -10.62 14.84 -5.34
C GLN A 53 -10.78 13.35 -5.08
N TYR A 54 -9.98 12.83 -4.14
CA TYR A 54 -10.06 11.48 -3.59
C TYR A 54 -10.17 11.54 -2.07
N ASP A 55 -10.78 10.51 -1.49
CA ASP A 55 -10.90 10.34 -0.04
C ASP A 55 -9.75 9.50 0.50
N VAL A 56 -9.30 8.51 -0.30
CA VAL A 56 -8.28 7.53 0.10
C VAL A 56 -7.28 7.31 -1.03
N PHE A 57 -6.01 7.16 -0.67
CA PHE A 57 -4.94 6.71 -1.56
C PHE A 57 -4.28 5.45 -0.98
N ILE A 58 -4.33 4.34 -1.72
CA ILE A 58 -3.67 3.09 -1.37
C ILE A 58 -2.34 3.03 -2.13
N ASN A 59 -1.24 3.26 -1.40
CA ASN A 59 0.13 3.25 -1.90
C ASN A 59 0.69 1.83 -1.86
N ASN A 60 0.36 1.03 -2.90
CA ASN A 60 0.64 -0.40 -2.94
C ASN A 60 1.81 -0.76 -3.88
N ALA A 61 1.98 -0.08 -5.01
CA ALA A 61 3.04 -0.40 -5.96
C ALA A 61 4.43 -0.25 -5.32
N TYR A 62 5.34 -1.16 -5.66
CA TYR A 62 6.71 -1.16 -5.16
C TYR A 62 7.71 -1.12 -6.31
N ASP A 63 8.66 -0.19 -6.21
CA ASP A 63 9.88 -0.13 -7.02
C ASP A 63 10.96 0.64 -6.24
N GLY A 64 11.86 -0.07 -5.57
CA GLY A 64 12.91 0.54 -4.76
C GLY A 64 12.37 1.56 -3.74
N PHE A 65 12.95 2.75 -3.70
CA PHE A 65 12.49 3.87 -2.87
C PHE A 65 11.32 4.66 -3.47
N ALA A 66 10.86 4.34 -4.68
CA ALA A 66 9.83 5.12 -5.36
C ALA A 66 8.51 5.21 -4.55
N GLN A 67 8.16 4.17 -3.79
CA GLN A 67 6.99 4.18 -2.93
C GLN A 67 7.11 5.22 -1.80
N VAL A 68 8.29 5.40 -1.24
CA VAL A 68 8.59 6.41 -0.21
C VAL A 68 8.59 7.81 -0.82
N ASN A 69 9.22 7.97 -1.98
CA ASN A 69 9.27 9.25 -2.68
C ASN A 69 7.87 9.72 -3.06
N LEU A 70 7.04 8.82 -3.60
CA LEU A 70 5.64 9.10 -3.91
C LEU A 70 4.86 9.55 -2.65
N LEU A 71 5.07 8.91 -1.51
CA LEU A 71 4.42 9.29 -0.25
C LEU A 71 4.72 10.75 0.12
N TYR A 72 6.00 11.17 0.04
CA TYR A 72 6.39 12.55 0.36
C TYR A 72 5.88 13.58 -0.66
N GLU A 73 5.79 13.24 -1.92
CA GLU A 73 5.16 14.11 -2.91
C GLU A 73 3.64 14.21 -2.70
N LEU A 74 3.01 13.08 -2.37
CA LEU A 74 1.57 13.00 -2.19
C LEU A 74 1.05 13.87 -1.04
N ILE A 75 1.73 13.90 0.10
CA ILE A 75 1.30 14.70 1.26
C ILE A 75 1.30 16.22 1.01
N LYS A 76 1.99 16.69 -0.04
CA LYS A 76 2.00 18.11 -0.43
C LYS A 76 0.67 18.53 -1.06
N VAL A 77 0.00 17.61 -1.76
CA VAL A 77 -1.20 17.88 -2.56
C VAL A 77 -2.45 17.16 -2.09
N PHE A 78 -2.32 16.12 -1.27
CA PHE A 78 -3.43 15.27 -0.84
C PHE A 78 -3.61 15.32 0.69
N LYS A 79 -4.86 15.48 1.13
CA LYS A 79 -5.22 15.60 2.56
C LYS A 79 -6.11 14.45 3.06
N GLY A 80 -6.51 13.54 2.17
CA GLY A 80 -7.27 12.35 2.54
C GLY A 80 -6.43 11.30 3.26
N ARG A 81 -6.98 10.12 3.42
CA ARG A 81 -6.28 8.99 4.06
C ARG A 81 -5.30 8.35 3.09
N ILE A 82 -4.06 8.14 3.52
CA ILE A 82 -3.06 7.35 2.80
C ILE A 82 -2.86 6.02 3.54
N VAL A 83 -3.00 4.91 2.81
CA VAL A 83 -2.74 3.55 3.31
C VAL A 83 -1.52 3.00 2.57
N ASN A 84 -0.40 2.90 3.26
CA ASN A 84 0.83 2.31 2.72
C ASN A 84 0.80 0.79 2.88
N ILE A 85 1.09 0.06 1.81
CA ILE A 85 1.28 -1.39 1.84
C ILE A 85 2.77 -1.68 2.02
N SER A 86 3.12 -2.10 3.22
CA SER A 86 4.47 -2.47 3.62
C SER A 86 4.63 -3.98 3.78
N SER A 87 5.65 -4.42 4.49
CA SER A 87 5.97 -5.82 4.70
C SER A 87 6.58 -6.03 6.08
N ASN A 88 6.29 -7.17 6.72
CA ASN A 88 6.97 -7.59 7.94
C ASN A 88 8.49 -7.80 7.75
N SER A 89 8.95 -7.95 6.50
CA SER A 89 10.37 -8.02 6.19
C SER A 89 11.15 -6.74 6.54
N SER A 90 10.46 -5.61 6.75
CA SER A 90 11.06 -4.38 7.23
C SER A 90 11.68 -4.50 8.63
N ASP A 91 11.17 -5.41 9.46
CA ASP A 91 11.66 -5.65 10.83
C ASP A 91 12.78 -6.69 10.89
N GLY A 92 12.93 -7.49 9.83
CA GLY A 92 13.84 -8.63 9.82
C GLY A 92 15.22 -8.26 9.27
N ILE A 93 16.26 -8.83 9.91
CA ILE A 93 17.62 -8.86 9.38
C ILE A 93 17.84 -10.24 8.78
N LYS A 94 18.17 -10.28 7.49
CA LYS A 94 18.49 -11.54 6.78
C LYS A 94 20.00 -11.67 6.59
N ASN A 95 20.49 -12.91 6.61
CA ASN A 95 21.90 -13.23 6.39
C ASN A 95 22.34 -13.05 4.91
N LYS A 96 21.70 -12.14 4.19
CA LYS A 96 22.03 -11.79 2.80
C LYS A 96 21.66 -10.34 2.52
N VAL A 97 22.34 -9.74 1.56
CA VAL A 97 21.97 -8.41 1.05
C VAL A 97 20.57 -8.47 0.44
N TRP A 98 19.65 -7.70 1.03
CA TRP A 98 18.25 -7.70 0.59
C TRP A 98 17.66 -6.28 0.63
N PRO A 99 17.83 -5.50 -0.44
CA PRO A 99 17.40 -4.11 -0.50
C PRO A 99 15.91 -3.91 -0.21
N TYR A 100 15.06 -4.88 -0.53
CA TYR A 100 13.62 -4.81 -0.29
C TYR A 100 13.27 -4.50 1.18
N SER A 101 13.96 -5.14 2.15
CA SER A 101 13.69 -4.87 3.57
C SER A 101 14.05 -3.43 3.94
N ILE A 102 15.14 -2.89 3.39
CA ILE A 102 15.57 -1.51 3.61
C ILE A 102 14.53 -0.51 3.05
N HIS A 103 14.05 -0.77 1.82
CA HIS A 103 13.03 0.09 1.22
C HIS A 103 11.73 0.09 2.03
N LYS A 104 11.31 -1.07 2.54
CA LYS A 104 10.12 -1.19 3.38
C LYS A 104 10.33 -0.59 4.78
N SER A 105 11.52 -0.72 5.37
CA SER A 105 11.87 -0.01 6.62
C SER A 105 11.83 1.50 6.45
N ALA A 106 12.31 2.02 5.32
CA ALA A 106 12.21 3.43 5.01
C ALA A 106 10.75 3.90 4.89
N LEU A 107 9.88 3.10 4.25
CA LEU A 107 8.45 3.39 4.15
C LEU A 107 7.78 3.39 5.53
N ASP A 108 8.09 2.39 6.37
CA ASP A 108 7.56 2.29 7.73
C ASP A 108 7.96 3.53 8.55
N LYS A 109 9.25 3.90 8.51
CA LYS A 109 9.74 5.07 9.25
C LYS A 109 9.11 6.38 8.75
N ALA A 110 8.98 6.55 7.42
CA ALA A 110 8.31 7.69 6.82
C ALA A 110 6.83 7.76 7.26
N SER A 111 6.12 6.63 7.24
CA SER A 111 4.72 6.53 7.66
C SER A 111 4.54 6.93 9.12
N GLN A 112 5.37 6.41 10.03
CA GLN A 112 5.36 6.75 11.46
C GLN A 112 5.59 8.25 11.67
N GLN A 113 6.63 8.81 11.04
CA GLN A 113 6.95 10.22 11.16
C GLN A 113 5.77 11.10 10.71
N LEU A 114 5.14 10.78 9.59
CA LEU A 114 3.99 11.53 9.08
C LEU A 114 2.77 11.37 9.99
N PHE A 115 2.50 10.15 10.49
CA PHE A 115 1.42 9.90 11.43
C PHE A 115 1.56 10.78 12.68
N HIS A 116 2.74 10.80 13.31
CA HIS A 116 3.02 11.61 14.52
C HIS A 116 3.01 13.13 14.23
N ASN A 117 3.22 13.54 12.99
CA ASN A 117 3.08 14.93 12.55
C ASN A 117 1.64 15.28 12.10
N GLY A 118 0.65 14.46 12.42
CA GLY A 118 -0.76 14.77 12.23
C GLY A 118 -1.34 14.39 10.86
N TYR A 119 -0.54 13.84 9.94
CA TYR A 119 -1.06 13.34 8.65
C TYR A 119 -1.91 12.07 8.83
N ASN A 120 -2.93 11.90 8.01
CA ASN A 120 -3.77 10.70 8.02
C ASN A 120 -3.12 9.59 7.17
N VAL A 121 -2.02 9.07 7.69
CA VAL A 121 -1.22 8.02 7.05
C VAL A 121 -1.28 6.77 7.93
N SER A 122 -1.60 5.64 7.33
CA SER A 122 -1.59 4.32 7.96
C SER A 122 -0.62 3.40 7.22
N ASN A 123 -0.02 2.46 7.95
CA ASN A 123 0.91 1.49 7.41
C ASN A 123 0.42 0.07 7.68
N ILE A 124 0.32 -0.78 6.65
CA ILE A 124 -0.05 -2.19 6.80
C ILE A 124 1.14 -3.05 6.41
N LYS A 125 1.65 -3.81 7.35
CA LYS A 125 2.78 -4.74 7.18
C LYS A 125 2.24 -6.14 7.00
N PHE A 126 2.36 -6.67 5.80
CA PHE A 126 1.97 -8.06 5.52
C PHE A 126 3.16 -9.00 5.55
N GLY A 127 2.93 -10.22 6.06
CA GLY A 127 3.75 -11.39 5.75
C GLY A 127 3.60 -11.81 4.28
N TRP A 128 3.92 -13.07 3.97
CA TRP A 128 3.73 -13.59 2.63
C TRP A 128 2.25 -13.55 2.24
N LEU A 129 1.95 -12.87 1.12
CA LEU A 129 0.62 -12.85 0.52
C LEU A 129 0.53 -13.94 -0.56
N ASN A 130 -0.60 -14.63 -0.62
CA ASN A 130 -0.85 -15.67 -1.63
C ASN A 130 -1.05 -15.03 -3.02
N THR A 131 0.05 -14.84 -3.73
CA THR A 131 0.10 -14.25 -5.09
C THR A 131 1.02 -15.07 -5.98
N ASP A 132 0.83 -15.01 -7.29
CA ASP A 132 1.64 -15.72 -8.28
C ASP A 132 3.14 -15.45 -8.11
N ARG A 133 3.50 -14.23 -7.69
CA ARG A 133 4.91 -13.82 -7.47
C ARG A 133 5.63 -14.68 -6.45
N VAL A 134 4.92 -15.20 -5.47
CA VAL A 134 5.48 -15.98 -4.34
C VAL A 134 4.97 -17.42 -4.32
N GLU A 135 4.43 -17.91 -5.43
CA GLU A 135 3.95 -19.28 -5.56
C GLU A 135 5.02 -20.32 -5.19
N HIS A 136 6.28 -20.05 -5.58
CA HIS A 136 7.46 -20.88 -5.31
C HIS A 136 7.92 -20.89 -3.83
N ILE A 137 7.35 -20.08 -2.97
CA ILE A 137 7.69 -20.02 -1.55
C ILE A 137 6.86 -21.06 -0.80
N ASP A 138 7.55 -22.01 -0.13
CA ASP A 138 6.94 -23.06 0.69
C ASP A 138 6.77 -22.61 2.15
N GLU A 139 6.11 -21.46 2.33
CA GLU A 139 5.75 -20.92 3.65
C GLU A 139 4.25 -20.62 3.66
N SER A 140 3.67 -20.57 4.86
CA SER A 140 2.27 -20.15 5.02
C SER A 140 2.07 -18.76 4.45
N LYS A 141 0.97 -18.57 3.75
CA LYS A 141 0.62 -17.33 3.07
C LYS A 141 -0.72 -16.80 3.56
N ILE A 142 -0.83 -15.48 3.62
CA ILE A 142 -2.10 -14.80 3.90
C ILE A 142 -2.93 -14.84 2.63
N ASP A 143 -4.20 -15.24 2.74
CA ASP A 143 -5.13 -15.16 1.62
C ASP A 143 -5.37 -13.70 1.20
N LEU A 144 -5.52 -13.47 -0.11
CA LEU A 144 -5.78 -12.13 -0.61
C LEU A 144 -7.11 -11.55 -0.13
N PHE A 145 -8.09 -12.39 0.16
CA PHE A 145 -9.35 -11.95 0.75
C PHE A 145 -9.13 -11.35 2.15
N ASP A 146 -8.35 -12.00 3.01
CA ASP A 146 -8.02 -11.50 4.35
C ASP A 146 -7.17 -10.23 4.29
N ALA A 147 -6.25 -10.16 3.32
CA ALA A 147 -5.45 -8.96 3.10
C ALA A 147 -6.32 -7.77 2.65
N VAL A 148 -7.27 -7.98 1.74
CA VAL A 148 -8.24 -6.96 1.31
C VAL A 148 -9.12 -6.50 2.47
N ASN A 149 -9.63 -7.43 3.30
CA ASN A 149 -10.41 -7.09 4.49
C ASN A 149 -9.61 -6.24 5.48
N THR A 150 -8.31 -6.50 5.63
CA THR A 150 -7.44 -5.67 6.48
C THR A 150 -7.29 -4.26 5.90
N VAL A 151 -7.08 -4.15 4.58
CA VAL A 151 -7.02 -2.83 3.91
C VAL A 151 -8.35 -2.09 4.07
N ASP A 152 -9.47 -2.77 3.86
CA ASP A 152 -10.81 -2.20 3.98
C ASP A 152 -11.10 -1.74 5.42
N TYR A 153 -10.70 -2.52 6.41
CA TYR A 153 -10.79 -2.12 7.82
C TYR A 153 -10.06 -0.80 8.10
N VAL A 154 -8.84 -0.63 7.57
CA VAL A 154 -8.07 0.62 7.73
C VAL A 154 -8.72 1.77 6.95
N VAL A 155 -9.19 1.52 5.73
CA VAL A 155 -9.84 2.52 4.87
C VAL A 155 -11.09 3.09 5.53
N ASN A 156 -11.92 2.24 6.13
CA ASN A 156 -13.22 2.62 6.69
C ASN A 156 -13.19 2.96 8.19
N ASN A 157 -12.02 2.84 8.86
CA ASN A 157 -11.94 3.12 10.29
C ASN A 157 -12.06 4.61 10.58
N ILE A 158 -12.89 4.98 11.55
CA ILE A 158 -13.04 6.38 11.97
C ILE A 158 -11.78 6.91 12.66
N ASN A 159 -11.05 6.04 13.36
CA ASN A 159 -9.83 6.40 14.06
C ASN A 159 -8.63 6.38 13.11
N ARG A 160 -7.59 7.10 13.49
CA ARG A 160 -6.28 7.00 12.84
C ARG A 160 -5.57 5.74 13.35
N ILE A 161 -5.14 4.90 12.43
CA ILE A 161 -4.38 3.68 12.72
C ILE A 161 -2.96 3.92 12.23
N GLU A 162 -1.98 3.81 13.13
CA GLU A 162 -0.58 4.01 12.75
C GLU A 162 -0.06 2.83 11.95
N THR A 163 -0.10 1.64 12.54
CA THR A 163 0.43 0.42 11.92
C THR A 163 -0.39 -0.80 12.30
N ILE A 164 -0.64 -1.66 11.33
CA ILE A 164 -1.15 -3.02 11.52
C ILE A 164 -0.13 -4.00 10.93
N THR A 165 0.20 -5.06 11.67
CA THR A 165 0.98 -6.18 11.15
C THR A 165 0.08 -7.42 11.07
N VAL A 166 0.05 -8.03 9.87
CA VAL A 166 -0.70 -9.26 9.61
C VAL A 166 0.28 -10.34 9.17
N LEU A 167 0.26 -11.45 9.89
CA LEU A 167 1.12 -12.60 9.62
C LEU A 167 0.26 -13.81 9.24
N PRO A 168 0.74 -14.72 8.40
CA PRO A 168 -0.01 -15.94 8.10
C PRO A 168 -0.13 -16.82 9.35
N THR A 169 -1.22 -17.58 9.42
CA THR A 169 -1.38 -18.62 10.44
C THR A 169 -0.40 -19.76 10.14
N GLY A 170 0.50 -20.07 11.04
CA GLY A 170 1.49 -21.15 10.87
C GLY A 170 2.27 -21.39 12.15
N LYS A 171 3.05 -22.46 12.17
CA LYS A 171 3.95 -22.73 13.31
C LYS A 171 5.03 -21.63 13.33
N TYR A 172 5.09 -20.92 14.44
CA TYR A 172 6.21 -20.06 14.81
C TYR A 172 7.31 -20.92 15.42
#